data_425ddf6299cde0afb84d2e4d1a7d3c9c
#
_entry.id   425ddf6299cde0afb84d2e4d1a7d3c9c
#
_cell.length_a   1.000
_cell.length_b   1.000
_cell.length_c   1.000
_cell.angle_alpha   90.00
_cell.angle_beta   90.00
_cell.angle_gamma   90.00
#
_symmetry.space_group_name_H-M   'P 1'
#
loop_
_entity.id
_entity.type
_entity.pdbx_description
1 polymer ?
#
loop_
_entity_poly.entity_id
_entity_poly.type
_entity_poly.pdbx_seq_one_letter_code
_entity_poly.pdbx_strand_id
1 'polypeptide(L)' 'MIPQSFIQALLGRVDIVEVVEAAVPLKRAGANLVACCPFHSEKSPSFTVSPTKQFYHCFGCGAHGTAISFMREYH' A
#
# COMPACT_ATOMS: atom_id res chain seq x y z
N MET A 1 1.95 6.26 -24.28
CA MET A 1 2.63 6.53 -23.00
C MET A 1 1.80 7.47 -22.14
N ILE A 2 1.69 7.19 -20.87
CA ILE A 2 0.91 8.01 -19.94
C ILE A 2 1.79 9.15 -19.42
N PRO A 3 1.32 10.42 -19.55
CA PRO A 3 2.10 11.55 -19.04
C PRO A 3 2.30 11.47 -17.53
N GLN A 4 3.44 11.97 -17.08
CA GLN A 4 3.78 11.98 -15.65
C GLN A 4 2.75 12.79 -14.86
N SER A 5 2.26 13.89 -15.41
CA SER A 5 1.26 14.71 -14.75
C SER A 5 -0.05 13.96 -14.53
N PHE A 6 -0.41 13.08 -15.46
CA PHE A 6 -1.61 12.26 -15.33
C PHE A 6 -1.47 11.26 -14.19
N ILE A 7 -0.28 10.65 -14.08
CA ILE A 7 -0.01 9.69 -13.01
C ILE A 7 -0.08 10.37 -11.64
N GLN A 8 0.48 11.56 -11.53
CA GLN A 8 0.46 12.31 -10.28
C GLN A 8 -0.97 12.71 -9.89
N ALA A 9 -1.78 13.12 -10.85
CA ALA A 9 -3.17 13.47 -10.60
C ALA A 9 -3.96 12.24 -10.14
N LEU A 10 -3.69 11.10 -10.74
CA LEU A 10 -4.35 9.86 -10.37
C LEU A 10 -3.98 9.43 -8.95
N LEU A 11 -2.70 9.51 -8.60
CA LEU A 11 -2.23 9.17 -7.26
C LEU A 11 -2.79 10.12 -6.21
N GLY A 12 -3.00 11.38 -6.58
CA GLY A 12 -3.57 12.37 -5.66
C GLY A 12 -5.03 12.11 -5.35
N ARG A 13 -5.73 11.36 -6.18
CA ARG A 13 -7.14 11.03 -5.98
C ARG A 13 -7.35 9.70 -5.30
N VAL A 14 -6.34 8.84 -5.32
CA VAL A 14 -6.44 7.49 -4.79
C VAL A 14 -5.71 7.44 -3.45
N ASP A 15 -6.44 7.10 -2.40
CA ASP A 15 -5.85 6.94 -1.06
C ASP A 15 -5.39 5.50 -0.90
N ILE A 16 -4.09 5.31 -0.67
CA ILE A 16 -3.52 3.97 -0.53
C ILE A 16 -4.14 3.21 0.64
N VAL A 17 -4.54 3.93 1.70
CA VAL A 17 -5.17 3.29 2.87
C VAL A 17 -6.48 2.64 2.45
N GLU A 18 -7.30 3.35 1.68
CA GLU A 18 -8.57 2.80 1.22
C GLU A 18 -8.37 1.62 0.28
N VAL A 19 -7.39 1.73 -0.62
CA VAL A 19 -7.11 0.67 -1.59
C VAL A 19 -6.66 -0.60 -0.88
N VAL A 20 -5.73 -0.47 0.06
CA VAL A 20 -5.19 -1.64 0.77
C VAL A 20 -6.23 -2.20 1.74
N GLU A 21 -6.96 -1.35 2.45
CA GLU A 21 -7.94 -1.81 3.43
C GLU A 21 -9.10 -2.57 2.79
N ALA A 22 -9.40 -2.27 1.54
CA ALA A 22 -10.42 -3.01 0.80
C ALA A 22 -10.02 -4.47 0.60
N ALA A 23 -8.73 -4.76 0.62
CA ALA A 23 -8.21 -6.10 0.40
C ALA A 23 -7.71 -6.75 1.69
N VAL A 24 -7.13 -5.95 2.60
CA VAL A 24 -6.48 -6.43 3.81
C VAL A 24 -6.85 -5.53 4.98
N PRO A 25 -7.27 -6.10 6.13
CA PRO A 25 -7.56 -5.26 7.29
C PRO A 25 -6.28 -4.62 7.84
N LEU A 26 -6.34 -3.32 8.05
CA LEU A 26 -5.21 -2.55 8.55
C LEU A 26 -5.41 -2.17 10.02
N LYS A 27 -4.32 -2.15 10.78
CA LYS A 27 -4.33 -1.71 12.18
C LYS A 27 -3.44 -0.50 12.32
N ARG A 28 -3.87 0.43 13.15
CA ARG A 28 -3.10 1.64 13.38
C ARG A 28 -1.86 1.35 14.21
N ALA A 29 -0.72 1.91 13.77
CA ALA A 29 0.55 1.76 14.47
C ALA A 29 1.29 3.09 14.39
N GLY A 30 0.99 4.00 15.32
CA GLY A 30 1.56 5.34 15.30
C GLY A 30 1.02 6.13 14.11
N ALA A 31 1.91 6.69 13.31
CA ALA A 31 1.54 7.46 12.13
C ALA A 31 1.24 6.57 10.92
N ASN A 32 1.52 5.27 11.02
CA ASN A 32 1.33 4.34 9.92
C ASN A 32 0.26 3.31 10.26
N LEU A 33 -0.03 2.43 9.28
CA LEU A 33 -0.95 1.32 9.46
C LEU A 33 -0.22 0.04 9.10
N VAL A 34 -0.55 -1.04 9.80
CA VAL A 34 0.15 -2.32 9.59
C VAL A 34 -0.84 -3.45 9.40
N ALA A 35 -0.38 -4.51 8.75
CA ALA A 35 -1.16 -5.72 8.51
C ALA A 35 -0.24 -6.88 8.17
N CYS A 36 -0.80 -8.08 8.13
CA CYS A 36 -0.08 -9.22 7.58
C CYS A 36 0.02 -9.03 6.07
N CYS A 37 1.19 -9.27 5.50
CA CYS A 37 1.44 -9.04 4.09
C CYS A 37 0.53 -9.91 3.21
N PRO A 38 -0.20 -9.33 2.24
CA PRO A 38 -1.04 -10.11 1.35
C PRO A 38 -0.27 -10.81 0.22
N PHE A 39 1.01 -10.46 0.05
CA PHE A 39 1.82 -11.03 -1.03
C PHE A 39 2.58 -12.28 -0.63
N HIS A 40 2.59 -12.59 0.66
CA HIS A 40 3.19 -13.84 1.13
C HIS A 40 2.51 -14.24 2.44
N SER A 41 2.64 -15.52 2.78
CA SER A 41 2.04 -16.05 3.99
C SER A 41 2.89 -15.67 5.19
N GLU A 42 2.31 -14.91 6.12
CA GLU A 42 3.03 -14.45 7.30
C GLU A 42 2.06 -14.18 8.43
N LYS A 43 2.47 -14.47 9.66
CA LYS A 43 1.65 -14.27 10.85
C LYS A 43 1.94 -12.95 11.54
N SER A 44 3.10 -12.35 11.28
CA SER A 44 3.49 -11.08 11.90
C SER A 44 3.07 -9.91 11.02
N PRO A 45 2.63 -8.79 11.62
CA PRO A 45 2.25 -7.61 10.85
C PRO A 45 3.49 -6.86 10.35
N SER A 46 4.05 -7.30 9.25
CA SER A 46 5.22 -6.68 8.64
C SER A 46 4.90 -5.78 7.46
N PHE A 47 3.64 -5.78 7.01
CA PHE A 47 3.21 -4.95 5.89
C PHE A 47 2.77 -3.59 6.44
N THR A 48 3.47 -2.53 6.05
CA THR A 48 3.25 -1.18 6.56
C THR A 48 2.75 -0.25 5.47
N VAL A 49 1.74 0.54 5.78
CA VAL A 49 1.19 1.54 4.86
C VAL A 49 1.38 2.92 5.47
N SER A 50 1.95 3.85 4.70
CA SER A 50 2.14 5.24 5.13
C SER A 50 1.08 6.13 4.48
N PRO A 51 0.09 6.63 5.25
CA PRO A 51 -0.91 7.52 4.67
C PRO A 51 -0.33 8.86 4.24
N THR A 52 0.69 9.33 4.94
CA THR A 52 1.33 10.60 4.62
C THR A 52 2.09 10.53 3.30
N LYS A 53 2.86 9.46 3.11
CA LYS A 53 3.68 9.28 1.91
C LYS A 53 2.95 8.54 0.81
N GLN A 54 1.80 7.96 1.11
CA GLN A 54 0.97 7.23 0.14
C GLN A 54 1.74 6.09 -0.52
N PHE A 55 2.41 5.28 0.32
CA PHE A 55 3.09 4.10 -0.19
C PHE A 55 3.05 2.99 0.86
N TYR A 56 3.33 1.76 0.43
CA TYR A 56 3.40 0.61 1.31
C TYR A 56 4.78 -0.04 1.24
N HIS A 57 5.12 -0.76 2.29
CA HIS A 57 6.38 -1.50 2.35
C HIS A 57 6.19 -2.70 3.27
N CYS A 58 6.56 -3.88 2.79
CA CYS A 58 6.55 -5.08 3.60
C CYS A 58 7.97 -5.40 4.04
N PHE A 59 8.21 -5.35 5.34
CA PHE A 59 9.54 -5.62 5.88
C PHE A 59 9.88 -7.11 5.87
N GLY A 60 8.89 -7.97 5.59
CA GLY A 60 9.11 -9.40 5.51
C GLY A 60 9.61 -9.87 4.16
N CYS A 61 8.99 -9.39 3.07
CA CYS A 61 9.35 -9.84 1.73
C CYS A 61 9.92 -8.73 0.84
N GLY A 62 9.95 -7.49 1.33
CA GLY A 62 10.50 -6.39 0.56
C GLY A 62 9.56 -5.77 -0.47
N ALA A 63 8.32 -6.24 -0.56
CA ALA A 63 7.36 -5.65 -1.48
C ALA A 63 7.08 -4.20 -1.09
N HIS A 64 7.04 -3.31 -2.07
CA HIS A 64 6.79 -1.90 -1.82
C HIS A 64 6.21 -1.23 -3.05
N GLY A 65 5.60 -0.07 -2.84
CA GLY A 65 5.05 0.70 -3.96
C GLY A 65 3.94 1.63 -3.54
N THR A 66 3.23 2.15 -4.53
CA THR A 66 2.11 3.07 -4.35
C THR A 66 0.79 2.32 -4.43
N ALA A 67 -0.34 3.07 -4.33
CA ALA A 67 -1.67 2.47 -4.47
C ALA A 67 -1.82 1.79 -5.83
N ILE A 68 -1.28 2.38 -6.88
CA ILE A 68 -1.37 1.80 -8.22
C ILE A 68 -0.54 0.51 -8.30
N SER A 69 0.65 0.52 -7.70
CA SER A 69 1.48 -0.68 -7.63
C SER A 69 0.76 -1.79 -6.88
N PHE A 70 0.11 -1.44 -5.77
CA PHE A 70 -0.63 -2.43 -4.99
C PHE A 70 -1.76 -3.05 -5.81
N MET A 71 -2.52 -2.23 -6.51
CA MET A 71 -3.61 -2.73 -7.34
C MET A 71 -3.11 -3.68 -8.42
N ARG A 72 -1.97 -3.37 -9.02
CA ARG A 72 -1.38 -4.21 -10.05
C ARG A 72 -0.84 -5.52 -9.49
N GLU A 73 -0.14 -5.45 -8.36
CA GLU A 73 0.50 -6.65 -7.79
C GLU A 73 -0.50 -7.56 -7.07
N TYR A 74 -1.53 -6.99 -6.46
CA TYR A 74 -2.51 -7.77 -5.71
C TYR A 74 -3.55 -8.41 -6.63
N HIS A 75 -3.93 -7.71 -7.66
CA HIS A 75 -4.90 -8.18 -8.63
C HIS A 75 -4.22 -8.61 -9.91
#